data_b3137af030fc5f73b0a562f76e87eb5b
#
_entry.id   b3137af030fc5f73b0a562f76e87eb5b
#
_cell.length_a   1.000
_cell.length_b   1.000
_cell.length_c   1.000
_cell.angle_alpha   90.00
_cell.angle_beta   90.00
_cell.angle_gamma   90.00
#
_symmetry.space_group_name_H-M   'P 1'
#
loop_
_entity.id
_entity.type
_entity.pdbx_description
1 polymer ?
#
loop_
_entity_poly.entity_id
_entity_poly.type
_entity_poly.pdbx_seq_one_letter_code
_entity_poly.pdbx_strand_id
1 'polypeptide(L)'
;TLFRSYKSFDVGVFSNKDPRLTIIKKAIERDLRRLFEEGVKWLVFSGNLGFEAWVLEVAFALKKDYDFQMATIFLFENVGENWNESNQELLARFKQVDFVKYAYPHYSNPGQLKEYNQFLIDNADGAYVFYDPENETNLKYLYKMMVEKEPFYVKQLSFDDLNELAENFYEN
;
A
#
# COMPACT_ATOMS: atom_id res chain seq x y z
N THR A 1 1.50 9.00 5.31
CA THR A 1 1.58 7.55 5.55
C THR A 1 2.00 6.81 4.30
N LEU A 2 3.03 5.99 4.39
CA LEU A 2 3.59 5.20 3.30
C LEU A 2 2.98 3.80 3.29
N PHE A 3 2.66 3.27 2.09
CA PHE A 3 2.14 1.91 1.92
C PHE A 3 3.08 1.07 1.08
N ARG A 4 3.53 -0.04 1.63
CA ARG A 4 4.27 -1.09 0.91
C ARG A 4 3.81 -2.45 1.43
N SER A 5 3.72 -3.46 0.57
CA SER A 5 3.14 -4.72 0.95
C SER A 5 3.46 -5.85 -0.03
N TYR A 6 2.92 -7.02 0.27
CA TYR A 6 2.93 -8.18 -0.61
C TYR A 6 2.23 -7.85 -1.93
N LYS A 7 2.74 -8.40 -3.01
CA LYS A 7 2.01 -8.43 -4.28
C LYS A 7 0.85 -9.41 -4.18
N SER A 8 -0.15 -9.28 -5.03
CA SER A 8 -1.35 -10.11 -4.98
C SER A 8 -1.06 -11.61 -5.01
N PHE A 9 -0.10 -12.06 -5.81
CA PHE A 9 0.24 -13.47 -5.88
C PHE A 9 0.92 -14.00 -4.62
N ASP A 10 1.58 -13.14 -3.82
CA ASP A 10 2.21 -13.54 -2.55
C ASP A 10 1.17 -13.93 -1.50
N VAL A 11 -0.03 -13.37 -1.58
CA VAL A 11 -1.14 -13.71 -0.67
C VAL A 11 -2.12 -14.70 -1.31
N GLY A 12 -1.84 -15.16 -2.53
CA GLY A 12 -2.68 -16.14 -3.22
C GLY A 12 -3.97 -15.59 -3.79
N VAL A 13 -4.06 -14.27 -4.01
CA VAL A 13 -5.22 -13.63 -4.61
C VAL A 13 -4.92 -13.33 -6.07
N PHE A 14 -5.53 -14.05 -6.99
CA PHE A 14 -5.27 -13.96 -8.43
C PHE A 14 -6.41 -13.32 -9.23
N SER A 15 -7.54 -13.00 -8.57
CA SER A 15 -8.73 -12.47 -9.22
C SER A 15 -9.44 -11.48 -8.30
N ASN A 16 -10.04 -10.46 -8.89
CA ASN A 16 -10.89 -9.51 -8.17
C ASN A 16 -12.18 -10.18 -7.62
N LYS A 17 -12.46 -11.40 -8.03
CA LYS A 17 -13.61 -12.18 -7.55
C LYS A 17 -13.25 -13.12 -6.39
N ASP A 18 -11.99 -13.16 -5.97
CA ASP A 18 -11.57 -14.01 -4.86
C ASP A 18 -12.27 -13.54 -3.58
N PRO A 19 -12.99 -14.44 -2.84
CA PRO A 19 -13.69 -14.06 -1.61
C PRO A 19 -12.76 -13.47 -0.54
N ARG A 20 -11.48 -13.87 -0.54
CA ARG A 20 -10.50 -13.33 0.40
C ARG A 20 -10.26 -11.85 0.20
N LEU A 21 -10.43 -11.33 -1.02
CA LEU A 21 -10.28 -9.93 -1.33
C LEU A 21 -11.31 -9.06 -0.60
N THR A 22 -12.54 -9.55 -0.47
CA THR A 22 -13.59 -8.84 0.28
C THR A 22 -13.17 -8.66 1.74
N ILE A 23 -12.60 -9.69 2.36
CA ILE A 23 -12.13 -9.65 3.74
C ILE A 23 -10.94 -8.69 3.87
N ILE A 24 -10.00 -8.74 2.94
CA ILE A 24 -8.85 -7.83 2.90
C ILE A 24 -9.32 -6.38 2.81
N LYS A 25 -10.26 -6.08 1.91
CA LYS A 25 -10.78 -4.72 1.75
C LYS A 25 -11.52 -4.22 2.99
N LYS A 26 -12.25 -5.10 3.67
CA LYS A 26 -12.91 -4.74 4.94
C LYS A 26 -11.90 -4.42 6.03
N ALA A 27 -10.81 -5.19 6.11
CA ALA A 27 -9.72 -4.93 7.04
C ALA A 27 -9.06 -3.58 6.74
N ILE A 28 -8.79 -3.30 5.47
CA ILE A 28 -8.21 -2.02 5.03
C ILE A 28 -9.13 -0.87 5.41
N GLU A 29 -10.43 -0.99 5.15
CA GLU A 29 -11.39 0.07 5.50
C GLU A 29 -11.37 0.36 6.99
N ARG A 30 -11.42 -0.69 7.83
CA ARG A 30 -11.33 -0.54 9.28
C ARG A 30 -10.06 0.21 9.68
N ASP A 31 -8.92 -0.19 9.13
CA ASP A 31 -7.63 0.38 9.49
C ASP A 31 -7.48 1.81 9.00
N LEU A 32 -7.94 2.12 7.79
CA LEU A 32 -7.89 3.50 7.27
C LEU A 32 -8.79 4.44 8.08
N ARG A 33 -9.98 3.99 8.46
CA ARG A 33 -10.87 4.80 9.30
C ARG A 33 -10.20 5.17 10.61
N ARG A 34 -9.51 4.21 11.24
CA ARG A 34 -8.76 4.46 12.47
C ARG A 34 -7.63 5.45 12.26
N LEU A 35 -6.88 5.32 11.17
CA LEU A 35 -5.79 6.24 10.85
C LEU A 35 -6.31 7.67 10.66
N PHE A 36 -7.41 7.85 9.93
CA PHE A 36 -8.00 9.17 9.72
C PHE A 36 -8.55 9.77 11.03
N GLU A 37 -9.16 8.95 11.88
CA GLU A 37 -9.63 9.36 13.20
C GLU A 37 -8.47 9.75 14.12
N GLU A 38 -7.29 9.17 13.93
CA GLU A 38 -6.06 9.50 14.65
C GLU A 38 -5.36 10.74 14.09
N GLY A 39 -5.86 11.32 13.00
CA GLY A 39 -5.35 12.57 12.45
C GLY A 39 -4.50 12.47 11.21
N VAL A 40 -4.44 11.30 10.57
CA VAL A 40 -3.71 11.14 9.30
C VAL A 40 -4.40 11.97 8.21
N LYS A 41 -3.63 12.83 7.53
CA LYS A 41 -4.14 13.75 6.50
C LYS A 41 -3.63 13.44 5.10
N TRP A 42 -2.56 12.68 4.98
CA TRP A 42 -1.96 12.31 3.71
C TRP A 42 -1.70 10.82 3.63
N LEU A 43 -2.06 10.21 2.50
CA LEU A 43 -1.68 8.85 2.14
C LEU A 43 -0.70 8.93 0.96
N VAL A 44 0.44 8.26 1.06
CA VAL A 44 1.46 8.25 0.01
C VAL A 44 1.62 6.82 -0.52
N PHE A 45 1.47 6.68 -1.83
CA PHE A 45 1.59 5.40 -2.54
C PHE A 45 2.84 5.39 -3.41
N SER A 46 3.34 4.21 -3.71
CA SER A 46 4.44 4.02 -4.66
C SER A 46 3.97 3.54 -6.03
N GLY A 47 2.68 3.23 -6.16
CA GLY A 47 2.11 2.83 -7.45
C GLY A 47 2.27 1.35 -7.76
N ASN A 48 2.41 0.50 -6.75
CA ASN A 48 2.53 -0.94 -6.92
C ASN A 48 1.17 -1.63 -6.97
N LEU A 49 1.11 -2.71 -7.73
CA LEU A 49 -0.09 -3.56 -7.78
C LEU A 49 -0.23 -4.35 -6.48
N GLY A 50 -1.41 -4.93 -6.27
CA GLY A 50 -1.71 -5.73 -5.09
C GLY A 50 -2.24 -4.89 -3.94
N PHE A 51 -1.64 -4.99 -2.78
CA PHE A 51 -2.16 -4.35 -1.56
C PHE A 51 -2.34 -2.84 -1.72
N GLU A 52 -1.35 -2.16 -2.29
CA GLU A 52 -1.45 -0.70 -2.51
C GLU A 52 -2.66 -0.34 -3.37
N ALA A 53 -2.91 -1.11 -4.44
CA ALA A 53 -4.06 -0.88 -5.31
C ALA A 53 -5.38 -1.08 -4.56
N TRP A 54 -5.45 -2.07 -3.68
CA TRP A 54 -6.61 -2.29 -2.83
C TRP A 54 -6.82 -1.16 -1.82
N VAL A 55 -5.74 -0.69 -1.21
CA VAL A 55 -5.78 0.47 -0.31
C VAL A 55 -6.25 1.72 -1.05
N LEU A 56 -5.73 1.94 -2.25
CA LEU A 56 -6.14 3.08 -3.08
C LEU A 56 -7.64 3.06 -3.36
N GLU A 57 -8.17 1.90 -3.75
CA GLU A 57 -9.60 1.73 -4.04
C GLU A 57 -10.46 2.04 -2.82
N VAL A 58 -10.10 1.49 -1.66
CA VAL A 58 -10.80 1.75 -0.40
C VAL A 58 -10.69 3.23 -0.02
N ALA A 59 -9.50 3.82 -0.19
CA ALA A 59 -9.28 5.23 0.14
C ALA A 59 -10.15 6.15 -0.72
N PHE A 60 -10.28 5.90 -2.03
CA PHE A 60 -11.18 6.69 -2.88
C PHE A 60 -12.62 6.63 -2.38
N ALA A 61 -13.08 5.46 -1.93
CA ALA A 61 -14.42 5.32 -1.37
C ALA A 61 -14.60 6.10 -0.05
N LEU A 62 -13.54 6.26 0.73
CA LEU A 62 -13.60 6.97 2.01
C LEU A 62 -13.44 8.50 1.88
N LYS A 63 -13.17 9.01 0.69
CA LYS A 63 -13.07 10.46 0.45
C LYS A 63 -14.35 11.22 0.82
N LYS A 64 -15.49 10.57 0.73
CA LYS A 64 -16.79 11.15 1.10
C LYS A 64 -16.98 11.30 2.61
N ASP A 65 -16.26 10.50 3.40
CA ASP A 65 -16.42 10.45 4.87
C ASP A 65 -15.31 11.20 5.62
N TYR A 66 -14.14 11.38 4.99
CA TYR A 66 -12.96 11.97 5.64
C TYR A 66 -12.28 12.98 4.73
N ASP A 67 -11.68 14.00 5.34
CA ASP A 67 -10.88 15.00 4.63
C ASP A 67 -9.41 14.61 4.70
N PHE A 68 -8.88 14.11 3.59
CA PHE A 68 -7.48 13.74 3.47
C PHE A 68 -7.04 13.87 2.01
N GLN A 69 -5.74 13.85 1.79
CA GLN A 69 -5.17 13.94 0.46
C GLN A 69 -4.32 12.70 0.15
N MET A 70 -4.15 12.43 -1.13
CA MET A 70 -3.39 11.28 -1.60
C MET A 70 -2.31 11.74 -2.58
N ALA A 71 -1.15 11.08 -2.48
CA ALA A 71 -0.04 11.30 -3.39
C ALA A 71 0.48 9.96 -3.89
N THR A 72 0.97 9.92 -5.13
CA THR A 72 1.70 8.77 -5.65
C THR A 72 3.08 9.23 -6.10
N ILE A 73 4.12 8.59 -5.56
CA ILE A 73 5.49 8.86 -5.94
C ILE A 73 6.03 7.59 -6.59
N PHE A 74 6.06 7.60 -7.92
CA PHE A 74 6.55 6.45 -8.69
C PHE A 74 8.07 6.41 -8.68
N LEU A 75 8.63 5.21 -8.69
CA LEU A 75 10.07 5.03 -8.80
C LEU A 75 10.58 5.51 -10.18
N PHE A 76 9.90 5.12 -11.26
CA PHE A 76 10.28 5.44 -12.63
C PHE A 76 9.12 6.05 -13.43
N GLU A 77 9.46 6.99 -14.34
CA GLU A 77 8.46 7.57 -15.25
C GLU A 77 7.85 6.53 -16.20
N ASN A 78 8.63 5.50 -16.60
CA ASN A 78 8.18 4.46 -17.51
C ASN A 78 7.57 3.24 -16.79
N VAL A 79 7.15 3.40 -15.54
CA VAL A 79 6.51 2.32 -14.78
C VAL A 79 5.28 1.79 -15.52
N GLY A 80 5.16 0.48 -15.59
CA GLY A 80 3.98 -0.16 -16.17
C GLY A 80 3.87 -0.10 -17.68
N GLU A 81 4.90 0.36 -18.37
CA GLU A 81 4.95 0.50 -19.83
C GLU A 81 4.49 -0.75 -20.57
N ASN A 82 4.85 -1.94 -20.05
CA ASN A 82 4.52 -3.23 -20.66
C ASN A 82 3.41 -3.99 -19.94
N TRP A 83 2.66 -3.32 -19.06
CA TRP A 83 1.57 -3.96 -18.32
C TRP A 83 0.36 -4.21 -19.20
N ASN A 84 -0.44 -5.22 -18.87
CA ASN A 84 -1.70 -5.51 -19.56
C ASN A 84 -2.73 -4.40 -19.31
N GLU A 85 -3.85 -4.45 -20.05
CA GLU A 85 -4.89 -3.42 -19.99
C GLU A 85 -5.46 -3.21 -18.58
N SER A 86 -5.77 -4.29 -17.87
CA SER A 86 -6.29 -4.20 -16.49
C SER A 86 -5.32 -3.48 -15.55
N ASN A 87 -4.04 -3.79 -15.66
CA ASN A 87 -3.01 -3.17 -14.83
C ASN A 87 -2.74 -1.72 -15.25
N GLN A 88 -2.89 -1.40 -16.54
CA GLN A 88 -2.82 -0.01 -17.02
C GLN A 88 -3.95 0.83 -16.41
N GLU A 89 -5.14 0.27 -16.24
CA GLU A 89 -6.26 0.97 -15.60
C GLU A 89 -5.94 1.28 -14.13
N LEU A 90 -5.34 0.33 -13.41
CA LEU A 90 -4.90 0.55 -12.02
C LEU A 90 -3.82 1.62 -11.96
N LEU A 91 -2.87 1.59 -12.88
CA LEU A 91 -1.83 2.62 -12.98
C LEU A 91 -2.46 4.01 -13.18
N ALA A 92 -3.44 4.12 -14.07
CA ALA A 92 -4.15 5.37 -14.30
C ALA A 92 -4.85 5.88 -13.04
N ARG A 93 -5.40 4.99 -12.21
CA ARG A 93 -6.04 5.37 -10.95
C ARG A 93 -5.03 5.94 -9.95
N PHE A 94 -3.82 5.39 -9.89
CA PHE A 94 -2.74 5.95 -9.07
C PHE A 94 -2.36 7.36 -9.51
N LYS A 95 -2.59 7.72 -10.77
CA LYS A 95 -2.31 9.06 -11.31
C LYS A 95 -3.46 10.04 -11.12
N GLN A 96 -4.62 9.59 -10.62
CA GLN A 96 -5.80 10.43 -10.36
C GLN A 96 -5.81 11.02 -8.94
N VAL A 97 -4.76 10.81 -8.18
CA VAL A 97 -4.64 11.34 -6.82
C VAL A 97 -4.25 12.83 -6.84
N ASP A 98 -4.23 13.46 -5.66
CA ASP A 98 -4.01 14.92 -5.53
C ASP A 98 -2.60 15.35 -5.96
N PHE A 99 -1.59 14.49 -5.80
CA PHE A 99 -0.21 14.79 -6.15
C PHE A 99 0.47 13.57 -6.76
N VAL A 100 1.17 13.76 -7.87
CA VAL A 100 1.91 12.70 -8.57
C VAL A 100 3.32 13.15 -8.87
N LYS A 101 4.31 12.32 -8.54
CA LYS A 101 5.72 12.59 -8.80
C LYS A 101 6.45 11.32 -9.23
N TYR A 102 7.52 11.49 -10.01
CA TYR A 102 8.38 10.40 -10.45
C TYR A 102 9.79 10.66 -9.93
N ALA A 103 10.41 9.63 -9.30
CA ALA A 103 11.74 9.79 -8.73
C ALA A 103 12.82 9.82 -9.81
N TYR A 104 12.73 8.95 -10.82
CA TYR A 104 13.72 8.82 -11.89
C TYR A 104 13.05 8.62 -13.25
N PRO A 105 13.69 9.02 -14.36
CA PRO A 105 13.15 8.78 -15.71
C PRO A 105 13.06 7.28 -16.03
N HIS A 106 14.11 6.52 -15.70
CA HIS A 106 14.18 5.07 -15.98
C HIS A 106 15.23 4.42 -15.08
N TYR A 107 15.28 3.09 -15.11
CA TYR A 107 16.26 2.33 -14.35
C TYR A 107 17.69 2.59 -14.87
N SER A 108 18.60 2.89 -13.95
CA SER A 108 20.03 3.08 -14.24
C SER A 108 20.93 2.22 -13.36
N ASN A 109 20.57 2.03 -12.07
CA ASN A 109 21.39 1.25 -11.14
C ASN A 109 20.57 0.81 -9.92
N PRO A 110 21.04 -0.22 -9.18
CA PRO A 110 20.31 -0.73 -8.00
C PRO A 110 20.18 0.29 -6.86
N GLY A 111 21.07 1.26 -6.78
CA GLY A 111 21.05 2.29 -5.74
C GLY A 111 19.80 3.17 -5.78
N GLN A 112 19.16 3.29 -6.95
CA GLN A 112 17.95 4.09 -7.11
C GLN A 112 16.82 3.62 -6.20
N LEU A 113 16.62 2.31 -6.09
CA LEU A 113 15.57 1.75 -5.22
C LEU A 113 15.86 2.06 -3.75
N LYS A 114 17.12 1.95 -3.34
CA LYS A 114 17.52 2.23 -1.97
C LYS A 114 17.30 3.71 -1.63
N GLU A 115 17.72 4.62 -2.51
CA GLU A 115 17.52 6.05 -2.33
C GLU A 115 16.03 6.42 -2.29
N TYR A 116 15.24 5.81 -3.17
CA TYR A 116 13.79 6.00 -3.23
C TYR A 116 13.12 5.56 -1.93
N ASN A 117 13.44 4.37 -1.42
CA ASN A 117 12.89 3.88 -0.17
C ASN A 117 13.28 4.77 1.01
N GLN A 118 14.53 5.23 1.04
CA GLN A 118 15.02 6.14 2.08
C GLN A 118 14.26 7.47 2.04
N PHE A 119 14.06 8.03 0.84
CA PHE A 119 13.30 9.25 0.64
C PHE A 119 11.85 9.12 1.18
N LEU A 120 11.17 8.01 0.86
CA LEU A 120 9.81 7.78 1.32
C LEU A 120 9.75 7.69 2.85
N ILE A 121 10.67 6.98 3.46
CA ILE A 121 10.73 6.81 4.91
C ILE A 121 11.06 8.14 5.59
N ASP A 122 12.00 8.91 5.05
CA ASP A 122 12.41 10.19 5.62
C ASP A 122 11.32 11.26 5.56
N ASN A 123 10.39 11.12 4.61
CA ASN A 123 9.30 12.08 4.40
C ASN A 123 7.94 11.56 4.86
N ALA A 124 7.90 10.48 5.62
CA ALA A 124 6.67 9.91 6.17
C ALA A 124 6.77 9.80 7.68
N ASP A 125 5.61 9.86 8.34
CA ASP A 125 5.51 9.71 9.81
C ASP A 125 5.26 8.26 10.20
N GLY A 126 4.82 7.44 9.27
CA GLY A 126 4.51 6.04 9.51
C GLY A 126 4.18 5.31 8.22
N ALA A 127 3.92 4.02 8.36
CA ALA A 127 3.57 3.15 7.24
C ALA A 127 2.45 2.19 7.63
N TYR A 128 1.62 1.86 6.65
CA TYR A 128 0.64 0.79 6.74
C TYR A 128 1.08 -0.32 5.78
N VAL A 129 1.36 -1.50 6.32
CA VAL A 129 1.93 -2.61 5.55
C VAL A 129 1.14 -3.89 5.74
N PHE A 130 1.06 -4.70 4.69
CA PHE A 130 0.59 -6.07 4.76
C PHE A 130 1.83 -6.96 4.79
N TYR A 131 2.29 -7.27 5.99
CA TYR A 131 3.54 -7.99 6.22
C TYR A 131 3.41 -8.90 7.43
N ASP A 132 3.87 -10.14 7.28
CA ASP A 132 3.90 -11.12 8.35
C ASP A 132 5.37 -11.57 8.54
N PRO A 133 5.99 -11.30 9.70
CA PRO A 133 7.38 -11.71 9.95
C PRO A 133 7.59 -13.22 9.90
N GLU A 134 6.54 -14.02 10.14
CA GLU A 134 6.61 -15.49 10.04
C GLU A 134 6.60 -15.98 8.59
N ASN A 135 6.14 -15.14 7.66
CA ASN A 135 6.06 -15.44 6.22
C ASN A 135 6.76 -14.32 5.44
N GLU A 136 8.05 -14.16 5.67
CA GLU A 136 8.85 -13.08 5.08
C GLU A 136 8.86 -13.11 3.56
N THR A 137 8.85 -11.92 2.96
CA THR A 137 8.99 -11.66 1.53
C THR A 137 10.11 -10.65 1.30
N ASN A 138 10.18 -10.09 0.10
CA ASN A 138 11.12 -9.02 -0.22
C ASN A 138 10.88 -7.73 0.59
N LEU A 139 9.78 -7.67 1.36
CA LEU A 139 9.49 -6.53 2.23
C LEU A 139 10.34 -6.48 3.50
N LYS A 140 11.02 -7.59 3.85
CA LYS A 140 11.76 -7.66 5.12
C LYS A 140 12.78 -6.54 5.30
N TYR A 141 13.48 -6.15 4.25
CA TYR A 141 14.50 -5.08 4.31
C TYR A 141 13.86 -3.71 4.53
N LEU A 142 12.79 -3.42 3.80
CA LEU A 142 12.05 -2.17 3.95
C LEU A 142 11.40 -2.10 5.35
N TYR A 143 10.81 -3.19 5.80
CA TYR A 143 10.22 -3.28 7.13
C TYR A 143 11.25 -3.01 8.21
N LYS A 144 12.45 -3.58 8.08
CA LYS A 144 13.56 -3.35 9.01
C LYS A 144 13.95 -1.87 9.07
N MET A 145 14.05 -1.21 7.90
CA MET A 145 14.34 0.22 7.84
C MET A 145 13.27 1.05 8.56
N MET A 146 12.00 0.65 8.43
CA MET A 146 10.88 1.35 9.07
C MET A 146 10.92 1.24 10.58
N VAL A 147 11.17 0.04 11.12
CA VAL A 147 11.18 -0.19 12.58
C VAL A 147 12.42 0.39 13.25
N GLU A 148 13.51 0.60 12.51
CA GLU A 148 14.73 1.21 13.02
C GLU A 148 14.66 2.74 13.06
N LYS A 149 13.71 3.34 12.34
CA LYS A 149 13.52 4.79 12.34
C LYS A 149 12.63 5.21 13.52
N GLU A 150 13.11 6.13 14.34
CA GLU A 150 12.33 6.70 15.46
C GLU A 150 12.22 8.22 15.31
N PRO A 151 11.02 8.80 15.53
CA PRO A 151 9.73 8.12 15.71
C PRO A 151 9.10 7.74 14.36
N PHE A 152 8.73 6.48 14.20
CA PHE A 152 8.07 6.02 12.98
C PHE A 152 7.03 4.96 13.35
N TYR A 153 5.77 5.23 13.04
CA TYR A 153 4.67 4.33 13.36
C TYR A 153 4.46 3.32 12.23
N VAL A 154 4.52 2.04 12.56
CA VAL A 154 4.25 0.98 11.58
C VAL A 154 2.99 0.24 12.01
N LYS A 155 1.93 0.35 11.19
CA LYS A 155 0.70 -0.40 11.36
C LYS A 155 0.74 -1.59 10.41
N GLN A 156 0.59 -2.79 10.96
CA GLN A 156 0.62 -4.03 10.18
C GLN A 156 -0.77 -4.62 10.03
N LEU A 157 -1.04 -5.14 8.83
CA LEU A 157 -2.14 -6.06 8.60
C LEU A 157 -1.49 -7.44 8.37
N SER A 158 -1.82 -8.41 9.20
CA SER A 158 -1.24 -9.75 9.15
C SER A 158 -2.27 -10.79 8.66
N PHE A 159 -1.79 -11.99 8.35
CA PHE A 159 -2.68 -13.11 8.03
C PHE A 159 -3.57 -13.48 9.22
N ASP A 160 -3.07 -13.34 10.46
CA ASP A 160 -3.87 -13.58 11.68
C ASP A 160 -5.03 -12.60 11.79
N ASP A 161 -4.80 -11.32 11.49
CA ASP A 161 -5.87 -10.31 11.45
C ASP A 161 -6.94 -10.66 10.44
N LEU A 162 -6.54 -11.15 9.27
CA LEU A 162 -7.48 -11.57 8.22
C LEU A 162 -8.27 -12.80 8.64
N ASN A 163 -7.64 -13.77 9.28
CA ASN A 163 -8.31 -14.97 9.76
C ASN A 163 -9.35 -14.62 10.82
N GLU A 164 -9.02 -13.77 11.77
CA GLU A 164 -9.94 -13.31 12.81
C GLU A 164 -11.15 -12.58 12.21
N LEU A 165 -10.89 -11.68 11.26
CA LEU A 165 -11.95 -10.93 10.57
C LEU A 165 -12.84 -11.87 9.73
N ALA A 166 -12.24 -12.89 9.10
CA ALA A 166 -12.96 -13.88 8.31
C ALA A 166 -13.90 -14.69 9.19
N GLU A 167 -13.47 -15.13 10.37
CA GLU A 167 -14.32 -15.85 11.32
C GLU A 167 -15.54 -15.00 11.68
N ASN A 168 -15.33 -13.74 12.03
CA ASN A 168 -16.43 -12.84 12.37
C ASN A 168 -17.37 -12.59 11.19
N PHE A 169 -16.83 -12.52 9.98
CA PHE A 169 -17.60 -12.29 8.76
C PHE A 169 -18.51 -13.46 8.41
N TYR A 170 -18.04 -14.70 8.58
CA TYR A 170 -18.80 -15.90 8.25
C TYR A 170 -19.73 -16.34 9.37
N GLU A 171 -19.52 -15.92 10.62
CA GLU A 171 -20.39 -16.21 11.75
C GLU A 171 -21.63 -15.30 11.80
N ASN A 172 -21.57 -14.18 11.13
CA ASN A 172 -22.66 -13.22 11.03
C ASN A 172 -23.32 -13.30 9.65
#